data_b43eec4343c6e6168c8c78fb6ec735b8
#
_entry.id   b43eec4343c6e6168c8c78fb6ec735b8
#
_cell.length_a   1.000
_cell.length_b   1.000
_cell.length_c   1.000
_cell.angle_alpha   90.00
_cell.angle_beta   90.00
_cell.angle_gamma   90.00
#
_symmetry.space_group_name_H-M   'P 1'
#
loop_
_entity.id
_entity.type
_entity.pdbx_description
1 polymer ?
#
loop_
_entity_poly.entity_id
_entity_poly.type
_entity_poly.pdbx_seq_one_letter_code
_entity_poly.pdbx_strand_id
1 'polypeptide(L)'
;MTREEFDTLCRDDVRRAVEENLGRDPLAVALDRRTPHAALVATQVKYLERARTKLPSYYAARCILPPRAFEQASSEACAAHKEPAGDTALDLTCGLGVDALALGRRFRRVVALERDPVLAAVAARNLRLLGAANVEVVCASAEEYLAATTERFDWV
;
A
#
# COMPACT_ATOMS: atom_id res chain seq x y z
N MET A 1 -4.87 -6.78 -9.19
CA MET A 1 -3.50 -6.56 -9.74
C MET A 1 -2.82 -7.90 -9.86
N THR A 2 -2.22 -8.19 -10.99
CA THR A 2 -1.39 -9.38 -11.17
C THR A 2 0.06 -9.09 -10.74
N ARG A 3 0.88 -10.14 -10.61
CA ARG A 3 2.31 -10.01 -10.34
C ARG A 3 3.03 -9.24 -11.46
N GLU A 4 2.69 -9.54 -12.70
CA GLU A 4 3.26 -8.86 -13.88
C GLU A 4 2.93 -7.36 -13.89
N GLU A 5 1.68 -6.99 -13.57
CA GLU A 5 1.29 -5.58 -13.43
C GLU A 5 2.08 -4.86 -12.34
N PHE A 6 2.29 -5.52 -11.19
CA PHE A 6 3.11 -4.98 -10.10
C PHE A 6 4.56 -4.77 -10.52
N ASP A 7 5.18 -5.80 -11.14
CA ASP A 7 6.57 -5.72 -11.59
C ASP A 7 6.72 -4.63 -12.68
N THR A 8 5.73 -4.49 -13.57
CA THR A 8 5.67 -3.41 -14.58
C THR A 8 5.62 -2.02 -13.92
N LEU A 9 4.76 -1.83 -12.92
CA LEU A 9 4.66 -0.54 -12.19
C LEU A 9 5.93 -0.22 -11.37
N CYS A 10 6.76 -1.19 -11.09
CA CYS A 10 8.05 -0.97 -10.41
C CYS A 10 9.14 -0.45 -11.35
N ARG A 11 8.98 -0.54 -12.66
CA ARG A 11 9.95 -0.07 -13.67
C ARG A 11 10.05 1.44 -13.66
N ASP A 12 11.24 1.98 -13.82
CA ASP A 12 11.50 3.42 -13.79
C ASP A 12 10.82 4.19 -14.93
N ASP A 13 10.78 3.60 -16.13
CA ASP A 13 10.09 4.21 -17.27
C ASP A 13 8.58 4.33 -17.04
N VAL A 14 7.97 3.32 -16.44
CA VAL A 14 6.53 3.31 -16.12
C VAL A 14 6.22 4.26 -14.96
N ARG A 15 7.05 4.29 -13.94
CA ARG A 15 6.92 5.23 -12.80
C ARG A 15 7.01 6.68 -13.27
N ARG A 16 7.97 6.97 -14.15
CA ARG A 16 8.09 8.30 -14.77
C ARG A 16 6.85 8.64 -15.58
N ALA A 17 6.33 7.70 -16.37
CA ALA A 17 5.11 7.92 -17.15
C ALA A 17 3.90 8.18 -16.24
N VAL A 18 3.77 7.52 -15.08
CA VAL A 18 2.73 7.84 -14.08
C VAL A 18 2.88 9.28 -13.60
N GLU A 19 4.09 9.70 -13.26
CA GLU A 19 4.37 11.03 -12.71
C GLU A 19 4.09 12.15 -13.73
N GLU A 20 4.53 11.97 -14.97
CA GLU A 20 4.31 12.92 -16.10
C GLU A 20 2.82 13.05 -16.48
N ASN A 21 1.99 12.07 -16.12
CA ASN A 21 0.56 12.06 -16.44
C ASN A 21 -0.35 12.42 -15.25
N LEU A 22 0.20 12.75 -14.06
CA LEU A 22 -0.60 13.23 -12.94
C LEU A 22 -1.37 14.49 -13.32
N GLY A 23 -2.64 14.55 -12.90
CA GLY A 23 -3.55 15.65 -13.21
C GLY A 23 -4.18 15.61 -14.61
N ARG A 24 -3.79 14.67 -15.47
CA ARG A 24 -4.45 14.45 -16.76
C ARG A 24 -5.69 13.57 -16.60
N ASP A 25 -6.63 13.71 -17.53
CA ASP A 25 -7.77 12.79 -17.62
C ASP A 25 -7.28 11.34 -17.82
N PRO A 26 -7.64 10.40 -16.95
CA PRO A 26 -7.21 9.01 -17.09
C PRO A 26 -7.62 8.36 -18.42
N LEU A 27 -8.76 8.74 -18.98
CA LEU A 27 -9.20 8.23 -20.29
C LEU A 27 -8.26 8.70 -21.40
N ALA A 28 -7.88 9.98 -21.38
CA ALA A 28 -6.91 10.52 -22.35
C ALA A 28 -5.54 9.84 -22.21
N VAL A 29 -5.10 9.53 -20.98
CA VAL A 29 -3.86 8.78 -20.74
C VAL A 29 -3.95 7.36 -21.27
N ALA A 30 -5.07 6.66 -21.06
CA ALA A 30 -5.27 5.29 -21.52
C ALA A 30 -5.25 5.17 -23.06
N LEU A 31 -5.63 6.24 -23.76
CA LEU A 31 -5.66 6.29 -25.23
C LEU A 31 -4.37 6.84 -25.87
N ASP A 32 -3.45 7.37 -25.06
CA ASP A 32 -2.18 7.93 -25.57
C ASP A 32 -1.18 6.82 -25.91
N ARG A 33 -1.01 6.56 -27.21
CA ARG A 33 -0.11 5.51 -27.72
C ARG A 33 1.37 5.74 -27.39
N ARG A 34 1.76 6.94 -26.96
CA ARG A 34 3.14 7.25 -26.53
C ARG A 34 3.40 6.88 -25.08
N THR A 35 2.35 6.70 -24.29
CA THR A 35 2.47 6.29 -22.89
C THR A 35 2.75 4.78 -22.81
N PRO A 36 3.86 4.35 -22.20
CA PRO A 36 4.13 2.93 -22.00
C PRO A 36 3.07 2.33 -21.08
N HIS A 37 2.57 1.13 -21.41
CA HIS A 37 1.50 0.46 -20.60
C HIS A 37 0.32 1.38 -20.25
N ALA A 38 -0.18 2.15 -21.23
CA ALA A 38 -1.10 3.27 -21.07
C ALA A 38 -2.31 2.98 -20.14
N ALA A 39 -2.94 1.81 -20.26
CA ALA A 39 -4.08 1.43 -19.41
C ALA A 39 -3.69 1.28 -17.92
N LEU A 40 -2.51 0.71 -17.67
CA LEU A 40 -1.99 0.53 -16.31
C LEU A 40 -1.57 1.87 -15.70
N VAL A 41 -0.87 2.71 -16.47
CA VAL A 41 -0.50 4.08 -16.08
C VAL A 41 -1.74 4.91 -15.79
N ALA A 42 -2.75 4.90 -16.64
CA ALA A 42 -4.01 5.61 -16.46
C ALA A 42 -4.73 5.18 -15.17
N THR A 43 -4.71 3.87 -14.88
CA THR A 43 -5.27 3.34 -13.63
C THR A 43 -4.53 3.90 -12.41
N GLN A 44 -3.20 3.91 -12.42
CA GLN A 44 -2.41 4.47 -11.32
C GLN A 44 -2.62 5.98 -11.17
N VAL A 45 -2.65 6.73 -12.27
CA VAL A 45 -2.98 8.18 -12.26
C VAL A 45 -4.32 8.41 -11.58
N LYS A 46 -5.37 7.69 -11.99
CA LYS A 46 -6.70 7.79 -11.39
C LYS A 46 -6.69 7.58 -9.88
N TYR A 47 -6.03 6.53 -9.41
CA TYR A 47 -6.04 6.20 -7.98
C TYR A 47 -5.10 7.08 -7.15
N LEU A 48 -4.00 7.55 -7.71
CA LEU A 48 -3.15 8.56 -7.07
C LEU A 48 -3.90 9.89 -6.91
N GLU A 49 -4.63 10.36 -7.92
CA GLU A 49 -5.45 11.58 -7.78
C GLU A 49 -6.51 11.44 -6.67
N ARG A 50 -7.16 10.29 -6.56
CA ARG A 50 -8.09 10.00 -5.47
C ARG A 50 -7.41 9.89 -4.10
N ALA A 51 -6.14 9.49 -4.09
CA ALA A 51 -5.36 9.38 -2.87
C ALA A 51 -5.01 10.75 -2.25
N ARG A 52 -5.07 11.85 -2.99
CA ARG A 52 -4.80 13.20 -2.45
C ARG A 52 -5.57 13.50 -1.16
N THR A 53 -6.79 13.02 -1.05
CA THR A 53 -7.65 13.24 0.12
C THR A 53 -7.71 12.05 1.05
N LYS A 54 -7.80 10.83 0.51
CA LYS A 54 -7.95 9.60 1.30
C LYS A 54 -6.64 9.14 1.93
N LEU A 55 -5.54 9.19 1.16
CA LEU A 55 -4.22 8.68 1.49
C LEU A 55 -3.12 9.68 1.05
N PRO A 56 -3.06 10.89 1.64
CA PRO A 56 -2.16 11.96 1.19
C PRO A 56 -0.67 11.59 1.24
N SER A 57 -0.23 10.81 2.23
CA SER A 57 1.15 10.31 2.31
C SER A 57 1.47 9.37 1.14
N TYR A 58 0.54 8.49 0.78
CA TYR A 58 0.68 7.56 -0.36
C TYR A 58 0.72 8.30 -1.69
N TYR A 59 -0.09 9.37 -1.83
CA TYR A 59 0.00 10.25 -2.98
C TYR A 59 1.38 10.89 -3.08
N ALA A 60 1.87 11.48 -1.99
CA ALA A 60 3.17 12.16 -1.95
C ALA A 60 4.34 11.21 -2.28
N ALA A 61 4.30 9.98 -1.76
CA ALA A 61 5.32 8.96 -1.99
C ALA A 61 5.17 8.21 -3.33
N ARG A 62 4.15 8.52 -4.16
CA ARG A 62 3.85 7.82 -5.42
C ARG A 62 3.75 6.31 -5.23
N CYS A 63 2.99 5.91 -4.21
CA CYS A 63 2.73 4.52 -3.89
C CYS A 63 1.94 3.82 -5.00
N ILE A 64 2.12 2.50 -5.13
CA ILE A 64 1.32 1.68 -6.03
C ILE A 64 -0.04 1.42 -5.36
N LEU A 65 -1.13 1.72 -6.06
CA LEU A 65 -2.49 1.67 -5.55
C LEU A 65 -3.37 0.73 -6.38
N PRO A 66 -3.39 -0.59 -6.05
CA PRO A 66 -4.33 -1.52 -6.67
C PRO A 66 -5.77 -1.07 -6.41
N PRO A 67 -6.63 -1.00 -7.43
CA PRO A 67 -7.99 -0.47 -7.34
C PRO A 67 -8.80 -1.05 -6.17
N ARG A 68 -8.92 -2.38 -6.11
CA ARG A 68 -9.71 -3.06 -5.07
C ARG A 68 -9.16 -2.79 -3.66
N ALA A 69 -7.85 -2.86 -3.49
CA ALA A 69 -7.23 -2.62 -2.19
C ALA A 69 -7.41 -1.17 -1.75
N PHE A 70 -7.32 -0.20 -2.68
CA PHE A 70 -7.57 1.21 -2.40
C PHE A 70 -9.02 1.46 -1.94
N GLU A 71 -10.01 0.85 -2.60
CA GLU A 71 -11.41 1.01 -2.21
C GLU A 71 -11.68 0.46 -0.80
N GLN A 72 -11.05 -0.65 -0.44
CA GLN A 72 -11.21 -1.33 0.85
C GLN A 72 -10.38 -0.71 1.97
N ALA A 73 -9.35 0.05 1.66
CA ALA A 73 -8.46 0.63 2.66
C ALA A 73 -9.16 1.69 3.53
N SER A 74 -8.77 1.79 4.79
CA SER A 74 -9.06 2.93 5.66
C SER A 74 -8.49 4.22 5.05
N SER A 75 -9.02 5.39 5.43
CA SER A 75 -8.31 6.65 5.19
C SER A 75 -7.19 6.82 6.23
N GLU A 76 -6.17 7.61 5.89
CA GLU A 76 -5.11 7.94 6.87
C GLU A 76 -5.68 8.63 8.11
N ALA A 77 -6.71 9.47 7.94
CA ALA A 77 -7.39 10.12 9.05
C ALA A 77 -8.07 9.11 10.00
N CYS A 78 -8.77 8.10 9.44
CA CYS A 78 -9.39 7.04 10.25
C CYS A 78 -8.34 6.19 10.98
N ALA A 79 -7.26 5.81 10.29
CA ALA A 79 -6.19 5.03 10.90
C ALA A 79 -5.47 5.79 12.04
N ALA A 80 -5.29 7.11 11.88
CA ALA A 80 -4.67 7.96 12.89
C ALA A 80 -5.51 8.15 14.17
N HIS A 81 -6.83 7.93 14.11
CA HIS A 81 -7.75 8.06 15.25
C HIS A 81 -7.64 6.91 16.26
N LYS A 82 -7.08 5.78 15.86
CA LYS A 82 -6.82 4.67 16.77
C LYS A 82 -5.69 5.06 17.72
N GLU A 83 -5.89 4.86 19.04
CA GLU A 83 -4.89 5.21 20.07
C GLU A 83 -4.37 3.96 20.79
N PRO A 84 -3.75 3.02 20.07
CA PRO A 84 -3.17 1.84 20.69
C PRO A 84 -1.90 2.21 21.47
N ALA A 85 -1.58 1.42 22.50
CA ALA A 85 -0.38 1.58 23.31
C ALA A 85 0.34 0.25 23.48
N GLY A 86 1.66 0.31 23.54
CA GLY A 86 2.55 -0.84 23.72
C GLY A 86 3.82 -0.73 22.89
N ASP A 87 4.65 -1.76 22.95
CA ASP A 87 5.90 -1.84 22.18
C ASP A 87 5.72 -2.56 20.84
N THR A 88 4.82 -3.55 20.79
CA THR A 88 4.63 -4.45 19.64
C THR A 88 3.17 -4.53 19.20
N ALA A 89 2.93 -4.50 17.89
CA ALA A 89 1.60 -4.65 17.33
C ALA A 89 1.55 -5.69 16.21
N LEU A 90 0.40 -6.34 16.07
CA LEU A 90 0.10 -7.27 14.99
C LEU A 90 -1.15 -6.78 14.23
N ASP A 91 -0.99 -6.49 12.95
CA ASP A 91 -2.10 -6.23 12.02
C ASP A 91 -2.43 -7.52 11.27
N LEU A 92 -3.60 -8.08 11.52
CA LEU A 92 -4.04 -9.36 10.95
C LEU A 92 -4.45 -9.28 9.47
N THR A 93 -4.66 -8.06 8.94
CA THR A 93 -5.22 -7.83 7.60
C THR A 93 -4.63 -6.57 6.94
N CYS A 94 -3.35 -6.61 6.65
CA CYS A 94 -2.55 -5.45 6.20
C CYS A 94 -3.15 -4.68 5.00
N GLY A 95 -3.63 -5.38 3.98
CA GLY A 95 -4.11 -4.74 2.75
C GLY A 95 -3.04 -3.82 2.13
N LEU A 96 -3.36 -2.52 2.00
CA LEU A 96 -2.39 -1.50 1.55
C LEU A 96 -1.39 -1.07 2.64
N GLY A 97 -1.58 -1.47 3.89
CA GLY A 97 -0.72 -1.11 5.01
C GLY A 97 -1.05 0.24 5.66
N VAL A 98 -2.26 0.77 5.48
CA VAL A 98 -2.62 2.09 6.03
C VAL A 98 -2.69 2.06 7.55
N ASP A 99 -3.35 1.05 8.12
CA ASP A 99 -3.40 0.84 9.56
C ASP A 99 -2.02 0.46 10.11
N ALA A 100 -1.27 -0.43 9.42
CA ALA A 100 0.09 -0.78 9.76
C ALA A 100 1.05 0.43 9.80
N LEU A 101 0.90 1.37 8.84
CA LEU A 101 1.65 2.63 8.83
C LEU A 101 1.34 3.48 10.07
N ALA A 102 0.07 3.59 10.43
CA ALA A 102 -0.36 4.34 11.62
C ALA A 102 0.16 3.71 12.91
N LEU A 103 0.11 2.37 13.01
CA LEU A 103 0.71 1.61 14.10
C LEU A 103 2.23 1.80 14.16
N GLY A 104 2.92 1.78 13.02
CA GLY A 104 4.37 2.00 12.95
C GLY A 104 4.85 3.34 13.50
N ARG A 105 3.99 4.35 13.57
CA ARG A 105 4.29 5.65 14.21
C ARG A 105 4.23 5.61 15.75
N ARG A 106 3.63 4.57 16.32
CA ARG A 106 3.35 4.45 17.76
C ARG A 106 4.08 3.28 18.42
N PHE A 107 4.31 2.21 17.67
CA PHE A 107 4.95 1.00 18.16
C PHE A 107 6.40 0.90 17.70
N ARG A 108 7.23 0.29 18.52
CA ARG A 108 8.62 0.02 18.17
C ARG A 108 8.73 -1.02 17.04
N ARG A 109 7.83 -2.01 17.00
CA ARG A 109 7.75 -3.05 15.98
C ARG A 109 6.29 -3.36 15.65
N VAL A 110 6.01 -3.47 14.36
CA VAL A 110 4.71 -3.92 13.84
C VAL A 110 4.92 -5.09 12.90
N VAL A 111 4.16 -6.15 13.07
CA VAL A 111 4.01 -7.23 12.09
C VAL A 111 2.65 -7.06 11.42
N ALA A 112 2.63 -7.08 10.10
CA ALA A 112 1.41 -6.88 9.30
C ALA A 112 1.23 -8.05 8.33
N LEU A 113 0.12 -8.75 8.43
CA LEU A 113 -0.15 -9.97 7.67
C LEU A 113 -0.99 -9.65 6.43
N GLU A 114 -0.59 -10.20 5.29
CA GLU A 114 -1.37 -10.14 4.05
C GLU A 114 -1.28 -11.50 3.33
N ARG A 115 -2.42 -12.12 3.09
CA ARG A 115 -2.47 -13.46 2.48
C ARG A 115 -2.24 -13.47 0.96
N ASP A 116 -2.59 -12.35 0.28
CA ASP A 116 -2.34 -12.22 -1.16
C ASP A 116 -0.85 -11.84 -1.38
N PRO A 117 -0.04 -12.70 -2.02
CA PRO A 117 1.40 -12.45 -2.16
C PRO A 117 1.71 -11.22 -3.02
N VAL A 118 0.84 -10.84 -3.94
CA VAL A 118 1.05 -9.62 -4.74
C VAL A 118 0.75 -8.40 -3.90
N LEU A 119 -0.35 -8.40 -3.14
CA LEU A 119 -0.71 -7.29 -2.28
C LEU A 119 0.28 -7.13 -1.13
N ALA A 120 0.80 -8.21 -0.57
CA ALA A 120 1.88 -8.19 0.42
C ALA A 120 3.15 -7.51 -0.13
N ALA A 121 3.53 -7.83 -1.38
CA ALA A 121 4.65 -7.17 -2.04
C ALA A 121 4.40 -5.67 -2.30
N VAL A 122 3.18 -5.30 -2.68
CA VAL A 122 2.76 -3.89 -2.83
C VAL A 122 2.85 -3.16 -1.49
N ALA A 123 2.28 -3.73 -0.43
CA ALA A 123 2.29 -3.14 0.92
C ALA A 123 3.73 -2.95 1.43
N ALA A 124 4.57 -3.98 1.34
CA ALA A 124 5.96 -3.91 1.77
C ALA A 124 6.74 -2.83 1.02
N ARG A 125 6.53 -2.70 -0.31
CA ARG A 125 7.14 -1.64 -1.11
C ARG A 125 6.64 -0.25 -0.68
N ASN A 126 5.34 -0.09 -0.54
CA ASN A 126 4.73 1.20 -0.18
C ASN A 126 5.18 1.65 1.20
N LEU A 127 5.15 0.76 2.21
CA LEU A 127 5.58 1.07 3.57
C LEU A 127 7.06 1.48 3.64
N ARG A 128 7.92 0.84 2.82
CA ARG A 128 9.33 1.25 2.69
C ARG A 128 9.45 2.67 2.12
N LEU A 129 8.68 3.01 1.07
CA LEU A 129 8.66 4.36 0.50
C LEU A 129 8.15 5.41 1.49
N LEU A 130 7.23 5.00 2.38
CA LEU A 130 6.67 5.84 3.44
C LEU A 130 7.56 5.94 4.69
N GLY A 131 8.73 5.29 4.68
CA GLY A 131 9.70 5.33 5.77
C GLY A 131 9.33 4.48 7.00
N ALA A 132 8.38 3.55 6.87
CA ALA A 132 7.94 2.67 7.95
C ALA A 132 8.89 1.46 8.12
N ALA A 133 10.14 1.72 8.49
CA ALA A 133 11.19 0.69 8.60
C ALA A 133 10.94 -0.34 9.72
N ASN A 134 10.10 0.00 10.68
CA ASN A 134 9.70 -0.85 11.82
C ASN A 134 8.43 -1.68 11.56
N VAL A 135 7.89 -1.63 10.34
CA VAL A 135 6.73 -2.45 9.93
C VAL A 135 7.21 -3.56 9.02
N GLU A 136 7.03 -4.80 9.47
CA GLU A 136 7.33 -6.02 8.73
C GLU A 136 6.05 -6.57 8.10
N VAL A 137 6.01 -6.69 6.77
CA VAL A 137 4.88 -7.34 6.07
C VAL A 137 5.21 -8.81 5.86
N VAL A 138 4.35 -9.67 6.40
CA VAL A 138 4.46 -11.13 6.27
C VAL A 138 3.36 -11.64 5.35
N CYS A 139 3.75 -12.39 4.32
CA CYS A 139 2.78 -13.04 3.41
C CYS A 139 2.27 -14.33 4.07
N ALA A 140 1.18 -14.21 4.81
CA ALA A 140 0.51 -15.33 5.49
C ALA A 140 -0.95 -14.97 5.76
N SER A 141 -1.80 -15.98 5.97
CA SER A 141 -3.10 -15.76 6.58
C SER A 141 -2.95 -15.56 8.10
N ALA A 142 -3.93 -14.89 8.71
CA ALA A 142 -3.97 -14.72 10.16
C ALA A 142 -3.98 -16.06 10.89
N GLU A 143 -4.76 -17.03 10.39
CA GLU A 143 -4.91 -18.37 10.95
C GLU A 143 -3.57 -19.13 10.94
N GLU A 144 -2.86 -19.13 9.81
CA GLU A 144 -1.56 -19.81 9.68
C GLU A 144 -0.51 -19.17 10.59
N TYR A 145 -0.45 -17.85 10.61
CA TYR A 145 0.51 -17.12 11.44
C TYR A 145 0.26 -17.35 12.94
N LEU A 146 -1.00 -17.21 13.39
CA LEU A 146 -1.35 -17.39 14.81
C LEU A 146 -1.18 -18.84 15.27
N ALA A 147 -1.34 -19.82 14.38
CA ALA A 147 -1.09 -21.23 14.72
C ALA A 147 0.40 -21.56 14.87
N ALA A 148 1.28 -20.81 14.19
CA ALA A 148 2.72 -21.08 14.15
C ALA A 148 3.52 -20.20 15.11
N THR A 149 3.02 -18.98 15.42
CA THR A 149 3.77 -18.02 16.25
C THR A 149 3.69 -18.34 17.73
N THR A 150 4.79 -18.15 18.44
CA THR A 150 4.85 -18.09 19.90
C THR A 150 5.02 -16.66 20.41
N GLU A 151 5.11 -15.69 19.49
CA GLU A 151 5.25 -14.28 19.84
C GLU A 151 3.97 -13.76 20.53
N ARG A 152 4.16 -12.81 21.42
CA ARG A 152 3.07 -12.06 22.04
C ARG A 152 3.15 -10.62 21.60
N PHE A 153 2.00 -10.03 21.35
CA PHE A 153 1.87 -8.64 20.94
C PHE A 153 1.06 -7.88 22.00
N ASP A 154 1.43 -6.62 22.22
CA ASP A 154 0.69 -5.74 23.13
C ASP A 154 -0.63 -5.30 22.52
N TRP A 155 -0.70 -5.28 21.19
CA TRP A 155 -1.87 -4.91 20.40
C TRP A 155 -2.07 -5.85 19.20
N VAL A 156 -3.34 -6.22 18.95
CA VAL A 156 -3.77 -7.01 17.79
C VAL A 156 -4.98 -6.35 17.15
#